data_f3fa8f409c49d862432031bad0ccf9a6
#
_entry.id   f3fa8f409c49d862432031bad0ccf9a6
#
_cell.length_a   1.000
_cell.length_b   1.000
_cell.length_c   1.000
_cell.angle_alpha   90.00
_cell.angle_beta   90.00
_cell.angle_gamma   90.00
#
_symmetry.space_group_name_H-M   'P 1'
#
loop_
_entity.id
_entity.type
_entity.pdbx_description
1 polymer ?
#
loop_
_entity_poly.entity_id
_entity_poly.type
_entity_poly.pdbx_seq_one_letter_code
_entity_poly.pdbx_strand_id
1 'polypeptide(L)'
;MVAFSNYFFDTTQGHSQINGCTVRNVYIKEAFDTSARNDFKGDFDLQGLENGIEEVGPNNVPYIVATITCNSAGGQPVSMANLKAMYAIAKKYDIPVVMDSARFAENAWFIQQREPGYRDWSIEEITRETYKYADMLAMSAK
;
A
#
# COMPACT_ATOMS: atom_id res chain seq x y z
N MET A 1 -14.32 -9.02 -10.74
CA MET A 1 -13.16 -9.08 -9.83
C MET A 1 -13.02 -7.75 -9.11
N VAL A 2 -12.51 -7.75 -7.89
CA VAL A 2 -12.30 -6.53 -7.06
C VAL A 2 -10.84 -6.43 -6.70
N ALA A 3 -10.17 -5.35 -7.11
CA ALA A 3 -8.80 -5.04 -6.70
C ALA A 3 -8.83 -4.08 -5.51
N PHE A 4 -7.96 -4.30 -4.53
CA PHE A 4 -7.85 -3.48 -3.32
C PHE A 4 -6.57 -2.65 -3.33
N SER A 5 -6.62 -1.47 -2.69
CA SER A 5 -5.43 -0.63 -2.43
C SER A 5 -5.61 0.17 -1.15
N ASN A 6 -4.51 0.59 -0.52
CA ASN A 6 -4.58 1.64 0.49
C ASN A 6 -5.24 2.91 -0.10
N TYR A 7 -4.79 3.34 -1.28
CA TYR A 7 -5.52 4.28 -2.15
C TYR A 7 -4.91 4.22 -3.55
N PHE A 8 -5.72 3.92 -4.55
CA PHE A 8 -5.25 3.86 -5.94
C PHE A 8 -4.73 5.21 -6.42
N PHE A 9 -3.62 5.18 -7.14
CA PHE A 9 -3.27 6.27 -8.03
C PHE A 9 -4.22 6.26 -9.25
N ASP A 10 -4.56 7.42 -9.80
CA ASP A 10 -5.61 7.58 -10.80
C ASP A 10 -5.41 6.72 -12.05
N THR A 11 -4.20 6.67 -12.60
CA THR A 11 -3.90 5.85 -13.78
C THR A 11 -3.94 4.36 -13.47
N THR A 12 -3.46 3.94 -12.31
CA THR A 12 -3.55 2.53 -11.86
C THR A 12 -5.00 2.11 -11.66
N GLN A 13 -5.82 2.99 -11.08
CA GLN A 13 -7.26 2.81 -10.99
C GLN A 13 -7.91 2.67 -12.37
N GLY A 14 -7.62 3.60 -13.27
CA GLY A 14 -8.17 3.60 -14.63
C GLY A 14 -7.82 2.32 -15.40
N HIS A 15 -6.57 1.89 -15.34
CA HIS A 15 -6.14 0.63 -15.99
C HIS A 15 -6.82 -0.59 -15.38
N SER A 16 -6.99 -0.64 -14.06
CA SER A 16 -7.73 -1.72 -13.39
C SER A 16 -9.17 -1.80 -13.89
N GLN A 17 -9.85 -0.65 -13.97
CA GLN A 17 -11.25 -0.55 -14.40
C GLN A 17 -11.44 -0.91 -15.88
N ILE A 18 -10.55 -0.45 -16.77
CA ILE A 18 -10.59 -0.79 -18.20
C ILE A 18 -10.43 -2.31 -18.39
N ASN A 19 -9.65 -2.96 -17.53
CA ASN A 19 -9.47 -4.41 -17.55
C ASN A 19 -10.56 -5.18 -16.76
N GLY A 20 -11.67 -4.54 -16.43
CA GLY A 20 -12.85 -5.19 -15.85
C GLY A 20 -12.81 -5.40 -14.34
N CYS A 21 -11.90 -4.75 -13.62
CA CYS A 21 -11.89 -4.79 -12.17
C CYS A 21 -12.71 -3.64 -11.57
N THR A 22 -13.52 -3.95 -10.57
CA THR A 22 -13.96 -2.95 -9.60
C THR A 22 -12.78 -2.65 -8.67
N VAL A 23 -12.61 -1.40 -8.26
CA VAL A 23 -11.54 -0.99 -7.33
C VAL A 23 -12.13 -0.58 -5.99
N ARG A 24 -11.46 -0.97 -4.90
CA ARG A 24 -11.86 -0.63 -3.53
C ARG A 24 -10.65 -0.11 -2.76
N ASN A 25 -10.74 1.13 -2.26
CA ASN A 25 -9.74 1.71 -1.38
C ASN A 25 -10.01 1.32 0.07
N VAL A 26 -8.97 0.91 0.79
CA VAL A 26 -9.00 0.45 2.18
C VAL A 26 -7.91 1.17 2.97
N TYR A 27 -8.17 2.41 3.29
CA TYR A 27 -7.27 3.30 4.03
C TYR A 27 -7.75 3.49 5.47
N ILE A 28 -6.83 3.84 6.36
CA ILE A 28 -7.16 4.16 7.75
C ILE A 28 -8.01 5.43 7.83
N LYS A 29 -8.84 5.53 8.86
CA LYS A 29 -9.78 6.66 9.04
C LYS A 29 -9.09 8.04 9.09
N GLU A 30 -7.84 8.09 9.55
CA GLU A 30 -7.04 9.31 9.65
C GLU A 30 -6.49 9.81 8.30
N ALA A 31 -6.56 8.99 7.24
CA ALA A 31 -5.92 9.28 5.96
C ALA A 31 -6.27 10.67 5.40
N PHE A 32 -7.53 11.07 5.52
CA PHE A 32 -8.05 12.35 5.02
C PHE A 32 -8.43 13.36 6.12
N ASP A 33 -8.22 13.00 7.39
CA ASP A 33 -8.44 13.94 8.49
C ASP A 33 -7.19 14.81 8.68
N THR A 34 -7.26 16.06 8.23
CA THR A 34 -6.14 17.01 8.32
C THR A 34 -5.82 17.42 9.76
N SER A 35 -6.75 17.23 10.69
CA SER A 35 -6.56 17.52 12.11
C SER A 35 -5.91 16.37 12.89
N ALA A 36 -6.04 15.15 12.40
CA ALA A 36 -5.45 13.98 13.05
C ALA A 36 -3.93 13.97 12.89
N ARG A 37 -3.22 13.66 13.98
CA ARG A 37 -1.78 13.39 13.95
C ARG A 37 -1.57 11.89 13.86
N ASN A 38 -1.02 11.45 12.73
CA ASN A 38 -0.60 10.09 12.49
C ASN A 38 0.62 10.13 11.57
N ASP A 39 1.68 9.42 11.92
CA ASP A 39 2.94 9.43 11.19
C ASP A 39 2.86 8.72 9.83
N PHE A 40 1.89 7.81 9.67
CA PHE A 40 1.73 6.95 8.48
C PHE A 40 0.28 6.93 7.99
N LYS A 41 -0.23 8.06 7.55
CA LYS A 41 -1.61 8.19 7.05
C LYS A 41 -1.87 7.45 5.74
N GLY A 42 -0.84 6.96 5.08
CA GLY A 42 -0.94 6.11 3.90
C GLY A 42 -1.21 4.63 4.20
N ASP A 43 -1.22 4.24 5.47
CA ASP A 43 -1.42 2.85 5.88
C ASP A 43 -2.77 2.28 5.42
N PHE A 44 -2.76 0.96 5.14
CA PHE A 44 -3.97 0.20 4.93
C PHE A 44 -4.79 0.09 6.22
N ASP A 45 -6.10 0.17 6.13
CA ASP A 45 -7.00 -0.43 7.09
C ASP A 45 -6.95 -1.95 6.90
N LEU A 46 -6.13 -2.62 7.71
CA LEU A 46 -5.88 -4.06 7.58
C LEU A 46 -7.12 -4.89 7.85
N GLN A 47 -7.96 -4.48 8.81
CA GLN A 47 -9.20 -5.17 9.09
C GLN A 47 -10.22 -4.96 7.96
N GLY A 48 -10.30 -3.74 7.43
CA GLY A 48 -11.13 -3.43 6.26
C GLY A 48 -10.69 -4.19 5.01
N LEU A 49 -9.38 -4.38 4.82
CA LEU A 49 -8.83 -5.18 3.73
C LEU A 49 -9.26 -6.64 3.86
N GLU A 50 -9.03 -7.25 5.03
CA GLU A 50 -9.34 -8.66 5.25
C GLU A 50 -10.84 -8.94 5.14
N ASN A 51 -11.68 -8.11 5.78
CA ASN A 51 -13.15 -8.20 5.66
C ASN A 51 -13.61 -8.06 4.20
N GLY A 52 -13.00 -7.13 3.44
CA GLY A 52 -13.32 -6.93 2.03
C GLY A 52 -12.97 -8.13 1.16
N ILE A 53 -11.83 -8.79 1.41
CA ILE A 53 -11.42 -10.02 0.72
C ILE A 53 -12.42 -11.15 1.01
N GLU A 54 -12.81 -11.32 2.28
CA GLU A 54 -13.78 -12.35 2.68
C GLU A 54 -15.18 -12.09 2.09
N GLU A 55 -15.62 -10.83 2.06
CA GLU A 55 -16.91 -10.41 1.49
C GLU A 55 -17.03 -10.76 0.00
N VAL A 56 -16.00 -10.48 -0.79
CA VAL A 56 -16.05 -10.71 -2.25
C VAL A 56 -15.61 -12.13 -2.63
N GLY A 57 -14.98 -12.83 -1.73
CA GLY A 57 -14.32 -14.12 -1.93
C GLY A 57 -12.92 -13.98 -2.51
N PRO A 58 -11.91 -14.66 -1.94
CA PRO A 58 -10.49 -14.50 -2.35
C PRO A 58 -10.25 -14.74 -3.84
N ASN A 59 -10.94 -15.70 -4.45
CA ASN A 59 -10.82 -16.02 -5.88
C ASN A 59 -11.31 -14.89 -6.81
N ASN A 60 -12.01 -13.91 -6.26
CA ASN A 60 -12.47 -12.72 -6.99
C ASN A 60 -11.54 -11.51 -6.81
N VAL A 61 -10.42 -11.66 -6.09
CA VAL A 61 -9.43 -10.63 -5.86
C VAL A 61 -8.18 -10.93 -6.71
N PRO A 62 -7.97 -10.23 -7.83
CA PRO A 62 -6.85 -10.53 -8.73
C PRO A 62 -5.51 -10.05 -8.18
N TYR A 63 -5.49 -8.98 -7.40
CA TYR A 63 -4.30 -8.39 -6.77
C TYR A 63 -4.67 -7.33 -5.73
N ILE A 64 -3.70 -7.02 -4.87
CA ILE A 64 -3.71 -5.86 -3.98
C ILE A 64 -2.63 -4.89 -4.47
N VAL A 65 -2.93 -3.58 -4.49
CA VAL A 65 -1.96 -2.54 -4.85
C VAL A 65 -1.55 -1.76 -3.61
N ALA A 66 -0.25 -1.78 -3.29
CA ALA A 66 0.32 -0.91 -2.28
C ALA A 66 0.92 0.34 -2.95
N THR A 67 0.31 1.49 -2.75
CA THR A 67 0.79 2.77 -3.31
C THR A 67 1.66 3.49 -2.27
N ILE A 68 2.96 3.65 -2.57
CA ILE A 68 3.96 4.25 -1.69
C ILE A 68 4.71 5.41 -2.39
N THR A 69 4.81 6.63 -1.83
CA THR A 69 3.87 7.14 -0.84
C THR A 69 2.47 7.19 -1.42
N CYS A 70 1.43 7.18 -0.58
CA CYS A 70 0.04 7.23 -1.06
C CYS A 70 -0.28 8.61 -1.66
N ASN A 71 -0.05 8.77 -2.96
CA ASN A 71 -0.11 10.07 -3.65
C ASN A 71 -1.47 10.75 -3.52
N SER A 72 -2.55 10.01 -3.78
CA SER A 72 -3.91 10.55 -3.77
C SER A 72 -4.41 10.93 -2.38
N ALA A 73 -3.74 10.46 -1.31
CA ALA A 73 -3.95 10.91 0.06
C ALA A 73 -2.98 12.05 0.48
N GLY A 74 -2.43 12.79 -0.48
CA GLY A 74 -1.51 13.89 -0.23
C GLY A 74 -0.05 13.47 -0.02
N GLY A 75 0.37 12.37 -0.61
CA GLY A 75 1.76 11.85 -0.49
C GLY A 75 2.05 11.23 0.88
N GLN A 76 1.02 10.71 1.54
CA GLN A 76 1.16 10.15 2.90
C GLN A 76 1.95 8.83 2.88
N PRO A 77 2.93 8.67 3.79
CA PRO A 77 3.75 7.46 3.83
C PRO A 77 2.99 6.26 4.39
N VAL A 78 3.47 5.08 3.98
CA VAL A 78 3.04 3.77 4.49
C VAL A 78 4.15 3.21 5.37
N SER A 79 3.80 2.72 6.56
CA SER A 79 4.76 2.14 7.50
C SER A 79 5.24 0.76 7.05
N MET A 80 6.45 0.39 7.43
CA MET A 80 6.98 -0.96 7.20
C MET A 80 6.14 -2.02 7.93
N ALA A 81 5.70 -1.71 9.14
CA ALA A 81 4.83 -2.60 9.92
C ALA A 81 3.52 -2.90 9.18
N ASN A 82 2.91 -1.87 8.58
CA ASN A 82 1.67 -2.04 7.83
C ASN A 82 1.88 -2.82 6.52
N LEU A 83 2.98 -2.55 5.79
CA LEU A 83 3.34 -3.32 4.59
C LEU A 83 3.53 -4.80 4.90
N LYS A 84 4.23 -5.13 5.98
CA LYS A 84 4.41 -6.52 6.45
C LYS A 84 3.07 -7.19 6.75
N ALA A 85 2.21 -6.52 7.47
CA ALA A 85 0.90 -7.06 7.86
C ALA A 85 -0.04 -7.22 6.65
N MET A 86 -0.08 -6.24 5.76
CA MET A 86 -0.82 -6.32 4.49
C MET A 86 -0.36 -7.51 3.65
N TYR A 87 0.96 -7.67 3.49
CA TYR A 87 1.52 -8.79 2.73
C TYR A 87 1.19 -10.15 3.36
N ALA A 88 1.21 -10.24 4.70
CA ALA A 88 0.81 -11.46 5.41
C ALA A 88 -0.67 -11.81 5.13
N ILE A 89 -1.57 -10.82 5.12
CA ILE A 89 -2.97 -11.00 4.72
C ILE A 89 -3.04 -11.49 3.26
N ALA A 90 -2.34 -10.83 2.34
CA ALA A 90 -2.33 -11.22 0.93
C ALA A 90 -1.88 -12.68 0.75
N LYS A 91 -0.82 -13.10 1.43
CA LYS A 91 -0.31 -14.48 1.36
C LYS A 91 -1.24 -15.51 2.01
N LYS A 92 -1.97 -15.13 3.06
CA LYS A 92 -3.00 -16.00 3.67
C LYS A 92 -4.07 -16.43 2.65
N TYR A 93 -4.38 -15.56 1.69
CA TYR A 93 -5.41 -15.78 0.68
C TYR A 93 -4.84 -16.06 -0.72
N ASP A 94 -3.52 -16.25 -0.85
CA ASP A 94 -2.81 -16.45 -2.13
C ASP A 94 -3.06 -15.35 -3.16
N ILE A 95 -3.14 -14.09 -2.69
CA ILE A 95 -3.38 -12.93 -3.54
C ILE A 95 -2.05 -12.24 -3.82
N PRO A 96 -1.69 -11.97 -5.11
CA PRO A 96 -0.48 -11.24 -5.45
C PRO A 96 -0.55 -9.76 -5.05
N VAL A 97 0.60 -9.20 -4.66
CA VAL A 97 0.76 -7.80 -4.31
C VAL A 97 1.56 -7.07 -5.38
N VAL A 98 1.00 -5.99 -5.90
CA VAL A 98 1.66 -5.02 -6.78
C VAL A 98 2.00 -3.79 -5.97
N MET A 99 3.26 -3.37 -5.98
CA MET A 99 3.67 -2.12 -5.33
C MET A 99 3.80 -1.02 -6.38
N ASP A 100 2.98 0.02 -6.27
CA ASP A 100 3.16 1.27 -7.00
C ASP A 100 4.17 2.12 -6.23
N SER A 101 5.42 2.10 -6.69
CA SER A 101 6.58 2.58 -5.96
C SER A 101 7.22 3.83 -6.58
N ALA A 102 6.43 4.66 -7.25
CA ALA A 102 6.92 5.90 -7.88
C ALA A 102 7.66 6.82 -6.90
N ARG A 103 7.32 6.78 -5.61
CA ARG A 103 7.93 7.59 -4.54
C ARG A 103 8.53 6.74 -3.43
N PHE A 104 9.20 5.65 -3.80
CA PHE A 104 9.80 4.73 -2.85
C PHE A 104 10.84 5.39 -1.93
N ALA A 105 11.62 6.32 -2.47
CA ALA A 105 12.69 6.99 -1.72
C ALA A 105 12.11 7.89 -0.62
N GLU A 106 11.06 8.63 -0.92
CA GLU A 106 10.34 9.47 0.04
C GLU A 106 9.69 8.60 1.12
N ASN A 107 9.08 7.49 0.75
CA ASN A 107 8.48 6.55 1.70
C ASN A 107 9.53 5.96 2.64
N ALA A 108 10.68 5.53 2.09
CA ALA A 108 11.80 5.01 2.86
C ALA A 108 12.37 6.06 3.82
N TRP A 109 12.46 7.32 3.38
CA TRP A 109 12.88 8.41 4.25
C TRP A 109 11.92 8.63 5.42
N PHE A 110 10.60 8.60 5.19
CA PHE A 110 9.61 8.70 6.27
C PHE A 110 9.70 7.54 7.25
N ILE A 111 9.89 6.31 6.78
CA ILE A 111 10.13 5.14 7.64
C ILE A 111 11.37 5.36 8.50
N GLN A 112 12.49 5.79 7.89
CA GLN A 112 13.72 6.07 8.63
C GLN A 112 13.52 7.11 9.74
N GLN A 113 12.77 8.18 9.46
CA GLN A 113 12.57 9.29 10.40
C GLN A 113 11.56 8.99 11.50
N ARG A 114 10.55 8.17 11.24
CA ARG A 114 9.35 8.06 12.09
C ARG A 114 9.11 6.67 12.67
N GLU A 115 9.59 5.61 12.00
CA GLU A 115 9.30 4.24 12.45
C GLU A 115 10.41 3.72 13.37
N PRO A 116 10.07 3.22 14.58
CA PRO A 116 11.07 2.67 15.51
C PRO A 116 11.86 1.52 14.87
N GLY A 117 13.18 1.53 15.08
CA GLY A 117 14.07 0.47 14.61
C GLY A 117 14.71 0.71 13.22
N TYR A 118 14.30 1.77 12.50
CA TYR A 118 14.83 2.07 11.18
C TYR A 118 15.74 3.30 11.12
N ARG A 119 15.97 3.99 12.25
CA ARG A 119 16.73 5.24 12.30
C ARG A 119 18.15 5.13 11.74
N ASP A 120 18.80 3.99 11.97
CA ASP A 120 20.19 3.74 11.59
C ASP A 120 20.31 3.02 10.24
N TRP A 121 19.20 2.70 9.60
CA TRP A 121 19.17 2.08 8.29
C TRP A 121 19.34 3.14 7.20
N SER A 122 20.07 2.79 6.14
CA SER A 122 20.10 3.62 4.94
C SER A 122 18.76 3.57 4.17
N ILE A 123 18.53 4.56 3.32
CA ILE A 123 17.35 4.59 2.43
C ILE A 123 17.35 3.35 1.52
N GLU A 124 18.53 2.92 1.05
CA GLU A 124 18.66 1.72 0.23
C GLU A 124 18.25 0.46 0.98
N GLU A 125 18.70 0.27 2.21
CA GLU A 125 18.33 -0.89 3.04
C GLU A 125 16.83 -0.93 3.31
N ILE A 126 16.22 0.20 3.66
CA ILE A 126 14.77 0.32 3.87
C ILE A 126 14.00 0.01 2.57
N THR A 127 14.48 0.52 1.44
CA THR A 127 13.87 0.25 0.14
C THR A 127 13.94 -1.23 -0.21
N ARG A 128 15.09 -1.87 -0.01
CA ARG A 128 15.26 -3.31 -0.22
C ARG A 128 14.34 -4.15 0.68
N GLU A 129 14.19 -3.73 1.94
CA GLU A 129 13.25 -4.38 2.87
C GLU A 129 11.81 -4.19 2.42
N THR A 130 11.42 -2.98 2.02
CA THR A 130 10.08 -2.66 1.52
C THR A 130 9.68 -3.57 0.35
N TYR A 131 10.58 -3.78 -0.60
CA TYR A 131 10.30 -4.57 -1.80
C TYR A 131 10.14 -6.07 -1.56
N LYS A 132 10.48 -6.57 -0.38
CA LYS A 132 10.17 -7.95 0.00
C LYS A 132 8.67 -8.21 0.20
N TYR A 133 7.88 -7.15 0.36
CA TYR A 133 6.44 -7.22 0.60
C TYR A 133 5.62 -6.89 -0.66
N ALA A 134 6.16 -7.27 -1.81
CA ALA A 134 5.49 -7.20 -3.11
C ALA A 134 5.97 -8.34 -4.02
N ASP A 135 5.07 -8.80 -4.89
CA ASP A 135 5.38 -9.79 -5.91
C ASP A 135 5.72 -9.12 -7.25
N MET A 136 5.23 -7.90 -7.45
CA MET A 136 5.46 -7.08 -8.65
C MET A 136 5.66 -5.62 -8.26
N LEU A 137 6.47 -4.91 -9.05
CA LEU A 137 6.74 -3.49 -8.86
C LEU A 137 6.32 -2.72 -10.11
N ALA A 138 5.63 -1.59 -9.90
CA ALA A 138 5.40 -0.57 -10.90
C ALA A 138 6.07 0.72 -10.43
N MET A 139 6.88 1.34 -11.28
CA MET A 139 7.60 2.56 -10.92
C MET A 139 7.64 3.52 -12.11
N SER A 140 7.33 4.80 -11.86
CA SER A 140 7.60 5.88 -12.79
C SER A 140 8.97 6.48 -12.47
N ALA A 141 9.93 6.30 -13.36
CA ALA A 141 11.31 6.83 -13.22
C ALA A 141 11.45 8.23 -13.83
N LYS A 142 10.56 9.15 -13.44
CA LYS A 142 10.60 10.55 -13.93
C LYS A 142 11.61 11.37 -13.16
#